data_5decf9259078541b3ba477420abbd18d
#
_entry.id   5decf9259078541b3ba477420abbd18d
#
_cell.length_a   1.000
_cell.length_b   1.000
_cell.length_c   1.000
_cell.angle_alpha   90.00
_cell.angle_beta   90.00
_cell.angle_gamma   90.00
#
_symmetry.space_group_name_H-M   'P 1'
#
loop_
_entity.id
_entity.type
_entity.pdbx_description
1 polymer ?
#
loop_
_entity_poly.entity_id
_entity_poly.type
_entity_poly.pdbx_seq_one_letter_code
_entity_poly.pdbx_strand_id
1 'polypeptide(L)'
;LKELILEQSKQLQCMMDNTSTQSIHNQTINNNQKFNLNFFLNTTCKDAMNMSEFIENIQVDFTDIENIGRDGYVSGMTNMILSRIKDLDITKRPLHCTDLKRETMYIKDNDEWSKDNSENENLREMISIVAKHNYNTVPLWRKQHPDCNVSDHPSYNLCMDMMRNIIGDVGVAQSRLDSKVIKNISRHIIVK
;
A
#
# COMPACT_ATOMS: atom_id res chain seq x y z
N LEU A 1 51.83 -30.23 -42.76
CA LEU A 1 50.91 -30.66 -41.67
C LEU A 1 51.52 -30.41 -40.26
N LYS A 2 52.81 -30.71 -40.08
CA LYS A 2 53.51 -30.49 -38.80
C LYS A 2 53.65 -29.00 -38.42
N GLU A 3 53.87 -28.13 -39.39
CA GLU A 3 53.96 -26.68 -39.18
C GLU A 3 52.62 -26.06 -38.77
N LEU A 4 51.52 -26.52 -39.32
CA LEU A 4 50.19 -26.03 -38.99
C LEU A 4 49.79 -26.38 -37.54
N ILE A 5 50.19 -27.56 -37.07
CA ILE A 5 49.95 -28.01 -35.70
C ILE A 5 50.79 -27.20 -34.70
N LEU A 6 52.01 -26.82 -35.10
CA LEU A 6 52.92 -26.01 -34.26
C LEU A 6 52.41 -24.58 -34.14
N GLU A 7 51.83 -24.02 -35.21
CA GLU A 7 51.25 -22.69 -35.27
C GLU A 7 49.99 -22.62 -34.39
N GLN A 8 49.10 -23.63 -34.48
CA GLN A 8 47.92 -23.71 -33.64
C GLN A 8 48.26 -23.91 -32.14
N SER A 9 49.32 -24.68 -31.88
CA SER A 9 49.80 -24.86 -30.50
C SER A 9 50.36 -23.56 -29.90
N LYS A 10 51.05 -22.73 -30.66
CA LYS A 10 51.53 -21.41 -30.25
C LYS A 10 50.41 -20.42 -30.03
N GLN A 11 49.35 -20.44 -30.88
CA GLN A 11 48.16 -19.60 -30.70
C GLN A 11 47.39 -19.96 -29.44
N LEU A 12 47.24 -21.24 -29.12
CA LEU A 12 46.62 -21.71 -27.89
C LEU A 12 47.44 -21.31 -26.65
N GLN A 13 48.77 -21.39 -26.73
CA GLN A 13 49.66 -20.98 -25.64
C GLN A 13 49.55 -19.47 -25.36
N CYS A 14 49.49 -18.63 -26.42
CA CYS A 14 49.32 -17.20 -26.32
C CYS A 14 47.97 -16.78 -25.75
N MET A 15 46.89 -17.57 -26.01
CA MET A 15 45.57 -17.36 -25.41
C MET A 15 45.56 -17.77 -23.94
N MET A 16 46.30 -18.80 -23.54
CA MET A 16 46.41 -19.22 -22.15
C MET A 16 47.23 -18.24 -21.29
N ASP A 17 48.32 -17.67 -21.86
CA ASP A 17 49.18 -16.70 -21.18
C ASP A 17 48.48 -15.33 -20.97
N ASN A 18 47.53 -14.98 -21.84
CA ASN A 18 46.69 -13.79 -21.70
C ASN A 18 45.55 -13.96 -20.71
N THR A 19 45.28 -15.21 -20.22
CA THR A 19 44.22 -15.49 -19.25
C THR A 19 44.75 -15.59 -17.81
N SER A 20 46.08 -15.54 -17.60
CA SER A 20 46.70 -15.81 -16.30
C SER A 20 47.13 -14.57 -15.51
N THR A 21 46.71 -13.36 -15.92
CA THR A 21 46.97 -12.14 -15.13
C THR A 21 45.76 -11.23 -15.00
N GLN A 22 44.57 -11.80 -14.86
CA GLN A 22 43.51 -11.11 -14.14
C GLN A 22 43.52 -11.63 -12.72
N SER A 23 44.22 -10.90 -11.84
CA SER A 23 43.99 -10.99 -10.42
C SER A 23 42.48 -10.98 -10.20
N ILE A 24 41.95 -12.05 -9.63
CA ILE A 24 40.62 -12.07 -9.05
C ILE A 24 40.67 -11.03 -7.92
N HIS A 25 40.48 -9.76 -8.29
CA HIS A 25 39.96 -8.80 -7.35
C HIS A 25 38.61 -9.39 -6.98
N ASN A 26 38.49 -9.85 -5.73
CA ASN A 26 37.23 -10.01 -5.07
C ASN A 26 36.53 -8.66 -5.16
N GLN A 27 35.85 -8.41 -6.28
CA GLN A 27 34.77 -7.47 -6.29
C GLN A 27 33.74 -8.07 -5.37
N THR A 28 33.80 -7.66 -4.12
CA THR A 28 32.62 -7.62 -3.28
C THR A 28 31.58 -6.93 -4.14
N ILE A 29 30.68 -7.71 -4.75
CA ILE A 29 29.51 -7.18 -5.41
C ILE A 29 28.75 -6.54 -4.26
N ASN A 30 29.01 -5.26 -4.03
CA ASN A 30 28.15 -4.40 -3.25
C ASN A 30 26.86 -4.35 -4.06
N ASN A 31 25.95 -5.30 -3.77
CA ASN A 31 24.57 -5.28 -4.20
C ASN A 31 23.81 -4.13 -3.48
N ASN A 32 24.40 -2.95 -3.46
CA ASN A 32 23.71 -1.69 -3.27
C ASN A 32 23.04 -1.31 -4.62
N GLN A 33 22.17 -2.18 -5.11
CA GLN A 33 21.18 -1.72 -6.08
C GLN A 33 20.30 -0.72 -5.31
N LYS A 34 20.64 0.57 -5.44
CA LYS A 34 19.79 1.64 -4.93
C LYS A 34 18.40 1.41 -5.51
N PHE A 35 17.41 1.25 -4.63
CA PHE A 35 16.02 1.12 -5.05
C PHE A 35 15.67 2.25 -6.03
N ASN A 36 15.31 1.88 -7.26
CA ASN A 36 14.91 2.83 -8.29
C ASN A 36 13.39 2.96 -8.27
N LEU A 37 12.91 3.99 -7.60
CA LEU A 37 11.48 4.25 -7.43
C LEU A 37 10.77 4.41 -8.79
N ASN A 38 11.37 5.12 -9.73
CA ASN A 38 10.75 5.33 -11.05
C ASN A 38 10.56 4.00 -11.79
N PHE A 39 11.59 3.15 -11.80
CA PHE A 39 11.49 1.81 -12.37
C PHE A 39 10.43 0.96 -11.65
N PHE A 40 10.41 1.00 -10.32
CA PHE A 40 9.42 0.26 -9.54
C PHE A 40 7.99 0.69 -9.88
N LEU A 41 7.69 1.98 -9.85
CA LEU A 41 6.34 2.49 -10.12
C LEU A 41 5.92 2.28 -11.58
N ASN A 42 6.76 2.68 -12.55
CA ASN A 42 6.36 2.73 -13.96
C ASN A 42 6.63 1.44 -14.74
N THR A 43 7.43 0.52 -14.20
CA THR A 43 7.73 -0.76 -14.87
C THR A 43 7.18 -1.94 -14.06
N THR A 44 7.55 -2.06 -12.78
CA THR A 44 7.12 -3.18 -11.95
C THR A 44 5.64 -3.07 -11.59
N CYS A 45 5.16 -1.87 -11.24
CA CYS A 45 3.77 -1.58 -10.88
C CYS A 45 2.98 -0.94 -12.03
N LYS A 46 3.38 -1.15 -13.28
CA LYS A 46 2.69 -0.57 -14.46
C LYS A 46 1.22 -0.95 -14.53
N ASP A 47 0.90 -2.19 -14.15
CA ASP A 47 -0.46 -2.73 -14.14
C ASP A 47 -1.13 -2.64 -12.76
N ALA A 48 -0.68 -1.73 -11.90
CA ALA A 48 -1.35 -1.45 -10.64
C ALA A 48 -2.75 -0.87 -10.90
N MET A 49 -3.67 -1.14 -9.98
CA MET A 49 -5.03 -0.60 -10.01
C MET A 49 -5.01 0.92 -9.84
N ASN A 50 -5.96 1.64 -10.41
CA ASN A 50 -6.17 3.04 -10.12
C ASN A 50 -6.81 3.22 -8.72
N MET A 51 -6.53 4.33 -8.05
CA MET A 51 -7.11 4.62 -6.74
C MET A 51 -8.63 4.74 -6.81
N SER A 52 -9.15 5.38 -7.84
CA SER A 52 -10.59 5.46 -8.10
C SER A 52 -11.23 4.07 -8.21
N GLU A 53 -10.63 3.17 -8.98
CA GLU A 53 -11.07 1.79 -9.13
C GLU A 53 -10.99 1.01 -7.80
N PHE A 54 -9.90 1.20 -7.05
CA PHE A 54 -9.76 0.59 -5.72
C PHE A 54 -10.89 1.01 -4.78
N ILE A 55 -11.22 2.29 -4.73
CA ILE A 55 -12.28 2.83 -3.86
C ILE A 55 -13.65 2.28 -4.29
N GLU A 56 -13.95 2.23 -5.58
CA GLU A 56 -15.20 1.69 -6.11
C GLU A 56 -15.38 0.20 -5.79
N ASN A 57 -14.26 -0.56 -5.75
CA ASN A 57 -14.28 -1.99 -5.44
C ASN A 57 -14.31 -2.28 -3.93
N ILE A 58 -14.20 -1.28 -3.05
CA ILE A 58 -14.34 -1.50 -1.60
C ILE A 58 -15.78 -1.86 -1.26
N GLN A 59 -15.97 -3.13 -0.99
CA GLN A 59 -17.23 -3.62 -0.41
C GLN A 59 -17.13 -3.55 1.11
N VAL A 60 -18.10 -2.87 1.72
CA VAL A 60 -18.22 -2.75 3.18
C VAL A 60 -19.16 -3.85 3.67
N ASP A 61 -18.69 -4.70 4.54
CA ASP A 61 -19.51 -5.68 5.25
C ASP A 61 -19.90 -5.20 6.66
N PHE A 62 -20.76 -5.96 7.32
CA PHE A 62 -21.22 -5.61 8.67
C PHE A 62 -20.08 -5.73 9.70
N THR A 63 -19.16 -6.66 9.51
CA THR A 63 -18.00 -6.84 10.39
C THR A 63 -17.10 -5.61 10.36
N ASP A 64 -16.93 -4.98 9.19
CA ASP A 64 -16.14 -3.75 9.06
C ASP A 64 -16.71 -2.63 9.94
N ILE A 65 -18.01 -2.34 9.83
CA ILE A 65 -18.64 -1.27 10.59
C ILE A 65 -18.74 -1.60 12.07
N GLU A 66 -18.97 -2.85 12.45
CA GLU A 66 -18.96 -3.30 13.85
C GLU A 66 -17.57 -3.15 14.47
N ASN A 67 -16.50 -3.47 13.74
CA ASN A 67 -15.13 -3.28 14.20
C ASN A 67 -14.81 -1.79 14.37
N ILE A 68 -15.29 -0.91 13.46
CA ILE A 68 -15.17 0.53 13.66
C ILE A 68 -15.90 0.97 14.94
N GLY A 69 -17.09 0.42 15.19
CA GLY A 69 -17.84 0.67 16.43
C GLY A 69 -17.07 0.28 17.69
N ARG A 70 -16.46 -0.91 17.70
CA ARG A 70 -15.71 -1.44 18.86
C ARG A 70 -14.36 -0.79 19.05
N ASP A 71 -13.58 -0.61 17.96
CA ASP A 71 -12.16 -0.25 18.00
C ASP A 71 -11.93 1.26 17.80
N GLY A 72 -12.98 2.00 17.46
CA GLY A 72 -12.93 3.43 17.14
C GLY A 72 -12.47 3.71 15.70
N TYR A 73 -12.65 4.98 15.29
CA TYR A 73 -12.41 5.45 13.93
C TYR A 73 -11.03 5.09 13.39
N VAL A 74 -9.95 5.43 14.12
CA VAL A 74 -8.57 5.26 13.62
C VAL A 74 -8.24 3.79 13.39
N SER A 75 -8.50 2.93 14.38
CA SER A 75 -8.17 1.50 14.27
C SER A 75 -9.06 0.81 13.25
N GLY A 76 -10.37 1.03 13.29
CA GLY A 76 -11.32 0.41 12.40
C GLY A 76 -11.08 0.79 10.94
N MET A 77 -10.95 2.09 10.63
CA MET A 77 -10.64 2.57 9.29
C MET A 77 -9.29 2.06 8.78
N THR A 78 -8.25 2.08 9.63
CA THR A 78 -6.94 1.54 9.27
C THR A 78 -7.03 0.06 8.89
N ASN A 79 -7.64 -0.75 9.74
CA ASN A 79 -7.71 -2.20 9.54
C ASN A 79 -8.53 -2.55 8.30
N MET A 80 -9.65 -1.87 8.08
CA MET A 80 -10.50 -2.04 6.92
C MET A 80 -9.74 -1.72 5.62
N ILE A 81 -9.13 -0.56 5.51
CA ILE A 81 -8.38 -0.15 4.31
C ILE A 81 -7.19 -1.10 4.08
N LEU A 82 -6.43 -1.41 5.14
CA LEU A 82 -5.27 -2.30 5.02
C LEU A 82 -5.64 -3.73 4.62
N SER A 83 -6.77 -4.27 5.07
CA SER A 83 -7.19 -5.60 4.62
C SER A 83 -7.37 -5.64 3.11
N ARG A 84 -8.05 -4.65 2.52
CA ARG A 84 -8.27 -4.55 1.06
C ARG A 84 -6.98 -4.33 0.28
N ILE A 85 -6.05 -3.52 0.82
CA ILE A 85 -4.73 -3.31 0.21
C ILE A 85 -3.88 -4.59 0.26
N LYS A 86 -3.93 -5.33 1.37
CA LYS A 86 -3.13 -6.56 1.55
C LYS A 86 -3.63 -7.73 0.72
N ASP A 87 -4.91 -7.74 0.35
CA ASP A 87 -5.48 -8.73 -0.56
C ASP A 87 -4.94 -8.57 -1.99
N LEU A 88 -4.37 -7.40 -2.31
CA LEU A 88 -3.72 -7.14 -3.59
C LEU A 88 -2.22 -7.50 -3.51
N ASP A 89 -1.71 -8.10 -4.61
CA ASP A 89 -0.27 -8.21 -4.83
C ASP A 89 0.37 -6.81 -4.75
N ILE A 90 1.60 -6.73 -4.24
CA ILE A 90 2.30 -5.45 -4.05
C ILE A 90 2.38 -4.63 -5.35
N THR A 91 2.51 -5.31 -6.50
CA THR A 91 2.61 -4.67 -7.81
C THR A 91 1.27 -4.19 -8.36
N LYS A 92 0.16 -4.59 -7.72
CA LYS A 92 -1.22 -4.23 -8.10
C LYS A 92 -1.83 -3.16 -7.20
N ARG A 93 -1.17 -2.82 -6.09
CA ARG A 93 -1.65 -1.83 -5.13
C ARG A 93 -1.66 -0.43 -5.75
N PRO A 94 -2.72 0.38 -5.50
CA PRO A 94 -2.83 1.73 -6.05
C PRO A 94 -1.96 2.77 -5.35
N LEU A 95 -1.31 2.38 -4.24
CA LEU A 95 -0.53 3.31 -3.43
C LEU A 95 0.67 2.65 -2.77
N HIS A 96 1.76 3.43 -2.65
CA HIS A 96 3.00 3.05 -1.98
C HIS A 96 3.54 4.20 -1.14
N CYS A 97 4.14 3.87 0.02
CA CYS A 97 4.91 4.82 0.81
C CYS A 97 6.40 4.66 0.51
N THR A 98 7.14 5.75 0.38
CA THR A 98 8.59 5.73 0.12
C THR A 98 9.40 6.34 1.26
N ASP A 99 8.79 7.13 2.13
CA ASP A 99 9.45 7.75 3.29
C ASP A 99 8.44 7.83 4.44
N LEU A 100 8.63 6.97 5.45
CA LEU A 100 7.77 6.94 6.64
C LEU A 100 7.88 8.20 7.50
N LYS A 101 9.03 8.86 7.51
CA LYS A 101 9.25 10.05 8.33
C LYS A 101 8.51 11.25 7.77
N ARG A 102 8.46 11.36 6.44
CA ARG A 102 7.77 12.43 5.72
C ARG A 102 6.39 12.02 5.23
N GLU A 103 6.00 10.76 5.48
CA GLU A 103 4.75 10.17 4.97
C GLU A 103 4.57 10.40 3.46
N THR A 104 5.68 10.24 2.71
CA THR A 104 5.69 10.47 1.27
C THR A 104 4.97 9.34 0.56
N MET A 105 3.81 9.65 0.01
CA MET A 105 2.92 8.70 -0.66
C MET A 105 2.95 8.90 -2.17
N TYR A 106 2.88 7.79 -2.90
CA TYR A 106 2.68 7.74 -4.33
C TYR A 106 1.38 7.01 -4.61
N ILE A 107 0.55 7.60 -5.44
CA ILE A 107 -0.79 7.12 -5.77
C ILE A 107 -0.87 6.96 -7.29
N LYS A 108 -1.45 5.86 -7.74
CA LYS A 108 -1.80 5.65 -9.13
C LYS A 108 -3.26 6.03 -9.33
N ASP A 109 -3.50 6.95 -10.22
CA ASP A 109 -4.85 7.27 -10.70
C ASP A 109 -4.78 7.75 -12.15
N ASN A 110 -5.84 7.56 -12.92
CA ASN A 110 -5.85 7.83 -14.37
C ASN A 110 -4.64 7.21 -15.10
N ASP A 111 -4.23 5.99 -14.69
CA ASP A 111 -3.09 5.22 -15.20
C ASP A 111 -1.70 5.88 -15.00
N GLU A 112 -1.62 6.92 -14.21
CA GLU A 112 -0.39 7.65 -13.91
C GLU A 112 -0.04 7.59 -12.41
N TRP A 113 1.25 7.42 -12.10
CA TRP A 113 1.78 7.53 -10.75
C TRP A 113 2.12 8.98 -10.42
N SER A 114 1.54 9.51 -9.37
CA SER A 114 1.84 10.85 -8.85
C SER A 114 2.18 10.81 -7.36
N LYS A 115 3.00 11.75 -6.94
CA LYS A 115 3.27 11.98 -5.53
C LYS A 115 2.10 12.76 -4.94
N ASP A 116 1.54 12.28 -3.82
CA ASP A 116 0.56 13.07 -3.07
C ASP A 116 1.22 14.31 -2.47
N ASN A 117 0.45 15.35 -2.25
CA ASN A 117 0.96 16.59 -1.66
C ASN A 117 1.35 16.41 -0.17
N SER A 118 1.95 17.43 0.42
CA SER A 118 2.40 17.39 1.81
C SER A 118 1.28 17.19 2.83
N GLU A 119 0.06 17.51 2.46
CA GLU A 119 -1.13 17.35 3.31
C GLU A 119 -1.84 16.01 3.07
N ASN A 120 -1.37 15.20 2.11
CA ASN A 120 -1.96 13.92 1.70
C ASN A 120 -3.45 14.06 1.33
N GLU A 121 -3.79 15.06 0.52
CA GLU A 121 -5.18 15.40 0.17
C GLU A 121 -5.91 14.25 -0.53
N ASN A 122 -5.25 13.58 -1.49
CA ASN A 122 -5.88 12.46 -2.20
C ASN A 122 -6.16 11.27 -1.26
N LEU A 123 -5.27 11.00 -0.29
CA LEU A 123 -5.52 9.96 0.71
C LEU A 123 -6.64 10.36 1.68
N ARG A 124 -6.75 11.62 2.06
CA ARG A 124 -7.85 12.12 2.89
C ARG A 124 -9.18 12.00 2.17
N GLU A 125 -9.20 12.31 0.87
CA GLU A 125 -10.39 12.12 0.04
C GLU A 125 -10.80 10.65 -0.01
N MET A 126 -9.86 9.73 -0.25
CA MET A 126 -10.11 8.29 -0.18
C MET A 126 -10.73 7.89 1.17
N ILE A 127 -10.12 8.30 2.30
CA ILE A 127 -10.62 8.00 3.65
C ILE A 127 -12.06 8.53 3.82
N SER A 128 -12.33 9.74 3.34
CA SER A 128 -13.66 10.35 3.42
C SER A 128 -14.71 9.55 2.62
N ILE A 129 -14.36 9.08 1.42
CA ILE A 129 -15.25 8.25 0.60
C ILE A 129 -15.51 6.91 1.28
N VAL A 130 -14.49 6.26 1.82
CA VAL A 130 -14.62 5.00 2.57
C VAL A 130 -15.51 5.20 3.81
N ALA A 131 -15.33 6.30 4.56
CA ALA A 131 -16.19 6.62 5.70
C ALA A 131 -17.66 6.80 5.28
N LYS A 132 -17.91 7.40 4.11
CA LYS A 132 -19.26 7.52 3.55
C LYS A 132 -19.86 6.16 3.17
N HIS A 133 -19.07 5.24 2.61
CA HIS A 133 -19.52 3.87 2.34
C HIS A 133 -19.90 3.15 3.63
N ASN A 134 -19.07 3.26 4.67
CA ASN A 134 -19.36 2.71 6.00
C ASN A 134 -20.68 3.27 6.57
N TYR A 135 -20.84 4.58 6.51
CA TYR A 135 -22.07 5.24 6.99
C TYR A 135 -23.33 4.72 6.26
N ASN A 136 -23.25 4.57 4.94
CA ASN A 136 -24.34 4.08 4.11
C ASN A 136 -24.70 2.61 4.41
N THR A 137 -23.80 1.84 5.02
CA THR A 137 -24.03 0.44 5.40
C THR A 137 -24.79 0.31 6.73
N VAL A 138 -24.72 1.31 7.62
CA VAL A 138 -25.39 1.28 8.93
C VAL A 138 -26.91 1.04 8.84
N PRO A 139 -27.68 1.69 7.95
CA PRO A 139 -29.11 1.41 7.81
C PRO A 139 -29.43 -0.04 7.45
N LEU A 140 -28.56 -0.67 6.64
CA LEU A 140 -28.72 -2.09 6.26
C LEU A 140 -28.48 -3.00 7.46
N TRP A 141 -27.44 -2.72 8.24
CA TRP A 141 -27.16 -3.42 9.50
C TRP A 141 -28.33 -3.30 10.49
N ARG A 142 -28.85 -2.09 10.69
CA ARG A 142 -30.00 -1.84 11.58
C ARG A 142 -31.24 -2.61 11.19
N LYS A 143 -31.48 -2.77 9.88
CA LYS A 143 -32.61 -3.55 9.36
C LYS A 143 -32.50 -5.03 9.74
N GLN A 144 -31.27 -5.56 9.82
CA GLN A 144 -31.04 -6.96 10.22
C GLN A 144 -30.93 -7.14 11.75
N HIS A 145 -30.74 -6.04 12.50
CA HIS A 145 -30.59 -6.03 13.94
C HIS A 145 -31.65 -5.11 14.59
N PRO A 146 -32.96 -5.46 14.51
CA PRO A 146 -34.04 -4.60 14.99
C PRO A 146 -33.93 -4.28 16.49
N ASP A 147 -33.30 -5.16 17.27
CA ASP A 147 -33.03 -4.97 18.70
C ASP A 147 -32.13 -3.77 19.00
N CYS A 148 -31.45 -3.23 18.00
CA CYS A 148 -30.66 -1.98 18.14
C CYS A 148 -31.52 -0.74 18.43
N ASN A 149 -32.83 -0.85 18.37
CA ASN A 149 -33.75 0.21 18.77
C ASN A 149 -34.21 0.09 20.24
N VAL A 150 -33.80 -0.97 20.94
CA VAL A 150 -34.14 -1.22 22.36
C VAL A 150 -32.97 -0.77 23.21
N SER A 151 -33.14 0.30 24.01
CA SER A 151 -32.06 0.99 24.76
C SER A 151 -31.26 0.09 25.70
N ASP A 152 -31.87 -0.94 26.25
CA ASP A 152 -31.22 -1.87 27.17
C ASP A 152 -30.57 -3.09 26.49
N HIS A 153 -30.67 -3.17 25.16
CA HIS A 153 -30.10 -4.28 24.41
C HIS A 153 -28.64 -3.98 24.00
N PRO A 154 -27.71 -4.96 24.04
CA PRO A 154 -26.30 -4.75 23.66
C PRO A 154 -26.13 -4.17 22.24
N SER A 155 -27.00 -4.57 21.30
CA SER A 155 -26.99 -4.04 19.93
C SER A 155 -27.27 -2.55 19.83
N TYR A 156 -28.00 -1.96 20.82
CA TYR A 156 -28.22 -0.51 20.87
C TYR A 156 -26.91 0.24 21.06
N ASN A 157 -26.15 -0.15 22.08
CA ASN A 157 -24.86 0.49 22.38
C ASN A 157 -23.90 0.35 21.20
N LEU A 158 -23.79 -0.86 20.61
CA LEU A 158 -22.96 -1.08 19.42
C LEU A 158 -23.39 -0.20 18.24
N CYS A 159 -24.69 -0.06 17.99
CA CYS A 159 -25.23 0.81 16.96
C CYS A 159 -24.84 2.27 17.19
N MET A 160 -24.95 2.76 18.42
CA MET A 160 -24.56 4.13 18.76
C MET A 160 -23.07 4.37 18.64
N ASP A 161 -22.25 3.38 19.01
CA ASP A 161 -20.80 3.45 18.88
C ASP A 161 -20.38 3.39 17.39
N MET A 162 -21.01 2.53 16.57
CA MET A 162 -20.79 2.53 15.14
C MET A 162 -21.09 3.88 14.52
N MET A 163 -22.28 4.45 14.81
CA MET A 163 -22.67 5.75 14.26
C MET A 163 -21.68 6.85 14.65
N ARG A 164 -21.26 6.90 15.93
CA ARG A 164 -20.28 7.88 16.42
C ARG A 164 -18.93 7.70 15.78
N ASN A 165 -18.41 6.47 15.76
CA ASN A 165 -17.06 6.18 15.34
C ASN A 165 -16.89 6.23 13.81
N ILE A 166 -17.93 5.89 13.02
CA ILE A 166 -17.90 5.98 11.55
C ILE A 166 -17.90 7.44 11.09
N ILE A 167 -18.64 8.32 11.76
CA ILE A 167 -18.68 9.75 11.42
C ILE A 167 -17.33 10.40 11.68
N GLY A 168 -16.60 9.92 12.71
CA GLY A 168 -15.35 10.54 13.14
C GLY A 168 -15.59 11.86 13.86
N ASP A 169 -14.95 12.93 13.37
CA ASP A 169 -15.01 14.26 13.97
C ASP A 169 -15.20 15.33 12.87
N VAL A 170 -15.02 16.61 13.20
CA VAL A 170 -15.14 17.72 12.25
C VAL A 170 -13.89 18.61 12.26
N GLY A 171 -13.62 19.25 11.14
CA GLY A 171 -12.56 20.25 11.00
C GLY A 171 -11.17 19.70 11.38
N VAL A 172 -10.46 20.43 12.24
CA VAL A 172 -9.08 20.09 12.66
C VAL A 172 -9.01 18.74 13.41
N ALA A 173 -10.04 18.40 14.17
CA ALA A 173 -10.08 17.13 14.90
C ALA A 173 -10.17 15.96 13.91
N GLN A 174 -11.01 16.03 12.88
CA GLN A 174 -11.06 15.04 11.80
C GLN A 174 -9.71 14.93 11.08
N SER A 175 -9.08 16.04 10.72
CA SER A 175 -7.77 16.03 10.08
C SER A 175 -6.70 15.30 10.90
N ARG A 176 -6.78 15.38 12.24
CA ARG A 176 -5.88 14.63 13.15
C ARG A 176 -6.18 13.14 13.15
N LEU A 177 -7.44 12.73 13.05
CA LEU A 177 -7.83 11.33 12.94
C LEU A 177 -7.31 10.74 11.63
N ASP A 178 -7.54 11.42 10.51
CA ASP A 178 -7.07 10.98 9.19
C ASP A 178 -5.54 10.88 9.14
N SER A 179 -4.81 11.82 9.73
CA SER A 179 -3.35 11.76 9.82
C SER A 179 -2.88 10.50 10.57
N LYS A 180 -3.60 10.06 11.60
CA LYS A 180 -3.28 8.81 12.30
C LYS A 180 -3.55 7.58 11.42
N VAL A 181 -4.65 7.59 10.67
CA VAL A 181 -4.99 6.53 9.71
C VAL A 181 -3.90 6.44 8.63
N ILE A 182 -3.54 7.57 7.99
CA ILE A 182 -2.49 7.65 6.97
C ILE A 182 -1.16 7.13 7.51
N LYS A 183 -0.75 7.57 8.69
CA LYS A 183 0.48 7.11 9.34
C LYS A 183 0.49 5.60 9.62
N ASN A 184 -0.64 5.03 9.98
CA ASN A 184 -0.75 3.60 10.21
C ASN A 184 -0.70 2.84 8.89
N ILE A 185 -1.39 3.30 7.85
CA ILE A 185 -1.36 2.70 6.52
C ILE A 185 0.06 2.73 5.94
N SER A 186 0.75 3.88 6.00
CA SER A 186 2.08 4.08 5.43
C SER A 186 3.11 3.05 5.90
N ARG A 187 3.02 2.62 7.16
CA ARG A 187 3.92 1.60 7.75
C ARG A 187 3.80 0.23 7.10
N HIS A 188 2.66 -0.09 6.51
CA HIS A 188 2.36 -1.39 5.91
C HIS A 188 2.55 -1.42 4.39
N ILE A 189 2.71 -0.26 3.76
CA ILE A 189 2.85 -0.12 2.31
C ILE A 189 4.19 0.52 1.91
N ILE A 190 5.15 0.57 2.83
CA ILE A 190 6.51 1.08 2.58
C ILE A 190 7.23 0.20 1.56
N VAL A 191 7.84 0.84 0.56
CA VAL A 191 8.74 0.19 -0.42
C VAL A 191 10.16 0.74 -0.27
N LYS A 192 11.13 -0.15 -0.46
CA LYS A 192 12.56 0.15 -0.26
C LYS A 192 13.38 -0.47 -1.37
#